data_1272a6179b5ca01c8b78afa4cfa605d2
#
_entry.id   1272a6179b5ca01c8b78afa4cfa605d2
#
_cell.length_a   1.000
_cell.length_b   1.000
_cell.length_c   1.000
_cell.angle_alpha   90.00
_cell.angle_beta   90.00
_cell.angle_gamma   90.00
#
_symmetry.space_group_name_H-M   'P 1'
#
loop_
_entity.id
_entity.type
_entity.pdbx_description
1 polymer ?
#
loop_
_entity_poly.entity_id
_entity_poly.type
_entity_poly.pdbx_seq_one_letter_code
_entity_poly.pdbx_strand_id
1 'polypeptide(L)'
;MAAGDFAALDRMIQACRALARLPELAAPIAARNVEAELRASASAGRAPDGTAWAPRKKDGGKPLANAAGAITVXXIGTVVLIVLAGHHVFHHXGAGGKPQRRIIPQGSIPPKLGNAIRLGFVSPFRERVKGEKP
;
A
#
# COMPACT_ATOMS: atom_id res chain seq x y z
N MET A 1 -7.92 47.62 -2.97
CA MET A 1 -7.05 46.47 -2.93
C MET A 1 -6.21 46.40 -4.21
N ALA A 2 -4.93 46.13 -4.06
CA ALA A 2 -4.06 46.05 -5.20
C ALA A 2 -4.29 44.78 -6.03
N ALA A 3 -3.94 44.87 -7.31
CA ALA A 3 -4.07 43.72 -8.20
C ALA A 3 -3.24 42.53 -7.71
N GLY A 4 -2.07 42.83 -7.08
CA GLY A 4 -1.22 41.78 -6.54
C GLY A 4 -1.90 40.96 -5.43
N ASP A 5 -2.82 41.59 -4.69
CA ASP A 5 -3.52 40.88 -3.64
C ASP A 5 -4.45 39.83 -4.24
N PHE A 6 -5.09 40.14 -5.35
CA PHE A 6 -5.96 39.17 -6.02
C PHE A 6 -5.15 38.03 -6.62
N ALA A 7 -3.98 38.34 -7.17
CA ALA A 7 -3.12 37.29 -7.72
C ALA A 7 -2.63 36.34 -6.63
N ALA A 8 -2.25 36.89 -5.47
CA ALA A 8 -1.80 36.05 -4.35
C ALA A 8 -2.93 35.14 -3.85
N LEU A 9 -4.16 35.70 -3.76
CA LEU A 9 -5.31 34.91 -3.35
C LEU A 9 -5.60 33.81 -4.35
N ASP A 10 -5.51 34.10 -5.63
CA ASP A 10 -5.73 33.08 -6.66
C ASP A 10 -4.73 31.94 -6.54
N ARG A 11 -3.46 32.28 -6.33
CA ARG A 11 -2.46 31.23 -6.15
C ARG A 11 -2.73 30.37 -4.93
N MET A 12 -3.19 31.00 -3.83
CA MET A 12 -3.55 30.26 -2.64
C MET A 12 -4.71 29.29 -2.92
N ILE A 13 -5.72 29.76 -3.65
CA ILE A 13 -6.86 28.89 -4.00
C ILE A 13 -6.39 27.71 -4.84
N GLN A 14 -5.52 27.95 -5.81
CA GLN A 14 -4.99 26.86 -6.63
C GLN A 14 -4.19 25.86 -5.81
N ALA A 15 -3.39 26.36 -4.87
CA ALA A 15 -2.63 25.47 -3.99
C ALA A 15 -3.55 24.61 -3.13
N CYS A 16 -4.64 25.21 -2.61
CA CYS A 16 -5.60 24.47 -1.80
C CYS A 16 -6.29 23.39 -2.62
N ARG A 17 -6.65 23.71 -3.87
CA ARG A 17 -7.27 22.72 -4.74
C ARG A 17 -6.32 21.57 -5.05
N ALA A 18 -5.04 21.89 -5.25
CA ALA A 18 -4.04 20.84 -5.50
C ALA A 18 -3.92 19.92 -4.30
N LEU A 19 -3.90 20.49 -3.09
CA LEU A 19 -3.83 19.68 -1.88
C LEU A 19 -5.07 18.84 -1.67
N ALA A 20 -6.23 19.37 -2.07
CA ALA A 20 -7.48 18.61 -1.96
C ALA A 20 -7.48 17.36 -2.84
N ARG A 21 -6.71 17.40 -3.95
CA ARG A 21 -6.58 16.24 -4.83
C ARG A 21 -5.47 15.28 -4.41
N LEU A 22 -4.77 15.63 -3.35
CA LEU A 22 -3.62 14.83 -2.94
C LEU A 22 -3.95 13.36 -2.67
N PRO A 23 -5.08 13.03 -2.01
CA PRO A 23 -5.36 11.61 -1.81
C PRO A 23 -5.46 10.82 -3.10
N GLU A 24 -6.04 11.39 -4.16
CA GLU A 24 -6.08 10.72 -5.45
C GLU A 24 -4.70 10.54 -6.05
N LEU A 25 -3.85 11.56 -5.90
CA LEU A 25 -2.50 11.47 -6.41
C LEU A 25 -1.66 10.49 -5.61
N ALA A 26 -1.93 10.41 -4.31
CA ALA A 26 -1.16 9.55 -3.42
C ALA A 26 -1.54 8.08 -3.54
N ALA A 27 -2.79 7.77 -3.87
CA ALA A 27 -3.27 6.41 -3.83
C ALA A 27 -2.48 5.46 -4.74
N PRO A 28 -2.15 5.83 -5.99
CA PRO A 28 -1.36 4.91 -6.82
C PRO A 28 0.04 4.67 -6.26
N ILE A 29 0.66 5.69 -5.68
CA ILE A 29 1.98 5.53 -5.09
C ILE A 29 1.89 4.63 -3.86
N ALA A 30 0.87 4.87 -3.01
CA ALA A 30 0.66 4.02 -1.85
C ALA A 30 0.40 2.57 -2.27
N ALA A 31 -0.39 2.37 -3.33
CA ALA A 31 -0.66 1.03 -3.82
C ALA A 31 0.61 0.31 -4.24
N ARG A 32 1.48 1.00 -4.97
CA ARG A 32 2.75 0.40 -5.37
C ARG A 32 3.62 0.07 -4.16
N ASN A 33 3.65 0.96 -3.18
CA ASN A 33 4.44 0.73 -1.97
C ASN A 33 3.89 -0.45 -1.17
N VAL A 34 2.57 -0.53 -1.05
CA VAL A 34 1.92 -1.64 -0.35
C VAL A 34 2.21 -2.95 -1.07
N GLU A 35 2.09 -2.95 -2.40
CA GLU A 35 2.36 -4.15 -3.17
C GLU A 35 3.80 -4.63 -2.97
N ALA A 36 4.75 -3.72 -3.01
CA ALA A 36 6.15 -4.06 -2.82
C ALA A 36 6.38 -4.66 -1.42
N GLU A 37 5.78 -4.07 -0.40
CA GLU A 37 5.94 -4.59 0.96
C GLU A 37 5.30 -5.96 1.13
N LEU A 38 4.11 -6.14 0.60
CA LEU A 38 3.42 -7.44 0.71
C LEU A 38 4.18 -8.53 -0.05
N ARG A 39 4.68 -8.19 -1.23
CA ARG A 39 5.45 -9.17 -2.00
C ARG A 39 6.75 -9.51 -1.32
N ALA A 40 7.41 -8.52 -0.71
CA ALA A 40 8.65 -8.77 0.01
C ALA A 40 8.41 -9.70 1.21
N SER A 41 7.33 -9.46 1.96
CA SER A 41 6.99 -10.33 3.08
C SER A 41 6.71 -11.75 2.60
N ALA A 42 5.92 -11.90 1.55
CA ALA A 42 5.58 -13.22 1.02
C ALA A 42 6.83 -13.94 0.52
N SER A 43 7.72 -13.22 -0.16
CA SER A 43 8.96 -13.82 -0.64
C SER A 43 9.85 -14.27 0.50
N ALA A 44 9.78 -13.58 1.64
CA ALA A 44 10.54 -13.95 2.83
C ALA A 44 9.86 -15.03 3.66
N GLY A 45 8.67 -15.48 3.25
CA GLY A 45 7.94 -16.49 4.02
C GLY A 45 7.31 -15.93 5.28
N ARG A 46 6.88 -14.68 5.24
CA ARG A 46 6.35 -14.02 6.42
C ARG A 46 5.00 -13.39 6.14
N ALA A 47 4.20 -13.31 7.19
CA ALA A 47 2.94 -12.57 7.15
C ALA A 47 3.24 -11.07 7.10
N PRO A 48 2.23 -10.24 6.75
CA PRO A 48 2.46 -8.80 6.73
C PRO A 48 2.92 -8.21 8.06
N ASP A 49 2.58 -8.85 9.18
CA ASP A 49 3.01 -8.37 10.50
C ASP A 49 4.39 -8.88 10.89
N GLY A 50 5.04 -9.64 10.03
CA GLY A 50 6.37 -10.14 10.28
C GLY A 50 6.43 -11.56 10.84
N THR A 51 5.29 -12.14 11.17
CA THR A 51 5.26 -13.50 11.70
C THR A 51 5.68 -14.50 10.62
N ALA A 52 6.62 -15.37 10.95
CA ALA A 52 7.07 -16.37 9.99
C ALA A 52 5.98 -17.39 9.73
N TRP A 53 5.81 -17.77 8.46
CA TRP A 53 4.85 -18.82 8.10
C TRP A 53 5.38 -20.17 8.56
N ALA A 54 4.44 -21.06 8.96
CA ALA A 54 4.79 -22.44 9.27
C ALA A 54 5.40 -23.08 8.03
N PRO A 55 6.50 -23.83 8.18
CA PRO A 55 7.11 -24.50 7.04
C PRO A 55 6.21 -25.60 6.48
N ARG A 56 6.55 -26.09 5.29
CA ARG A 56 5.79 -27.18 4.71
C ARG A 56 5.97 -28.44 5.55
N LYS A 57 4.86 -29.10 5.80
CA LYS A 57 4.90 -30.36 6.57
C LYS A 57 5.71 -31.42 5.86
N LYS A 58 5.64 -31.44 4.53
CA LYS A 58 6.23 -32.50 3.74
C LYS A 58 7.77 -32.53 3.88
N ASP A 59 8.42 -31.37 3.77
CA ASP A 59 9.88 -31.34 3.77
C ASP A 59 10.46 -30.23 4.62
N GLY A 60 9.64 -29.50 5.34
CA GLY A 60 10.11 -28.40 6.18
C GLY A 60 10.60 -27.20 5.39
N GLY A 61 10.35 -27.18 4.08
CA GLY A 61 10.79 -26.10 3.25
C GLY A 61 9.88 -24.89 3.30
N LYS A 62 10.27 -23.87 2.55
CA LYS A 62 9.52 -22.63 2.47
C LYS A 62 8.18 -22.86 1.77
N PRO A 63 7.06 -22.48 2.42
CA PRO A 63 5.75 -22.66 1.79
C PRO A 63 5.44 -21.53 0.83
N LEU A 64 4.50 -21.78 -0.07
CA LEU A 64 3.91 -20.77 -0.94
C LEU A 64 4.94 -19.98 -1.71
N ALA A 65 5.79 -20.70 -2.43
CA ALA A 65 6.90 -20.05 -3.16
C ALA A 65 6.38 -18.99 -4.15
N ASN A 66 5.18 -19.14 -4.66
CA ASN A 66 4.63 -18.23 -5.67
C ASN A 66 3.64 -17.21 -5.10
N ALA A 67 3.57 -17.09 -3.77
CA ALA A 67 2.57 -16.22 -3.16
C ALA A 67 2.78 -14.75 -3.54
N ALA A 68 4.03 -14.33 -3.69
CA ALA A 68 4.30 -12.94 -4.05
C ALA A 68 3.62 -12.56 -5.36
N GLY A 69 3.65 -13.45 -6.33
CA GLY A 69 3.03 -13.19 -7.62
C GLY A 69 1.52 -13.22 -7.58
N ALA A 70 0.93 -13.77 -6.54
CA ALA A 70 -0.52 -13.83 -6.41
C ALA A 70 -1.12 -12.55 -5.82
N ILE A 71 -0.29 -11.62 -5.36
CA ILE A 71 -0.74 -10.38 -4.74
C ILE A 71 -0.79 -9.27 -5.79
N THR A 72 -1.95 -8.58 -5.88
CA THR A 72 -2.12 -7.42 -6.75
C THR A 72 -2.71 -6.29 -5.93
N VAL A 73 -2.17 -5.11 -6.13
CA VAL A 73 -2.68 -3.95 -5.40
C VAL A 73 -2.97 -2.83 -6.37
N UNK A 74 -4.17 -2.16 -6.27
CA UNK A 74 -4.50 -1.28 -7.22
C UNK A 74 -5.07 -0.13 -6.57
N UNK A 75 -5.20 0.75 -7.01
CA UNK A 75 -5.64 1.74 -6.58
C UNK A 75 -6.74 1.99 -7.28
N ILE A 76 -7.76 2.37 -6.88
CA ILE A 76 -9.00 2.79 -7.51
C ILE A 76 -9.45 4.07 -6.84
N GLY A 77 -9.28 5.19 -7.52
CA GLY A 77 -9.57 6.49 -6.93
C GLY A 77 -8.72 6.72 -5.69
N THR A 78 -9.35 6.85 -4.54
CA THR A 78 -8.65 7.02 -3.26
C THR A 78 -8.60 5.73 -2.44
N VAL A 79 -9.02 4.63 -3.04
CA VAL A 79 -9.08 3.35 -2.36
C VAL A 79 -7.93 2.46 -2.83
N VAL A 80 -7.20 1.89 -1.88
CA VAL A 80 -6.17 0.90 -2.20
C VAL A 80 -6.81 -0.47 -2.04
N LEU A 81 -6.88 -1.21 -3.14
CA LEU A 81 -7.51 -2.51 -3.17
C LEU A 81 -6.44 -3.59 -3.26
N ILE A 82 -6.47 -4.53 -2.33
CA ILE A 82 -5.52 -5.64 -2.29
C ILE A 82 -6.25 -6.90 -2.71
N VAL A 83 -5.71 -7.60 -3.71
CA VAL A 83 -6.32 -8.80 -4.24
C VAL A 83 -5.34 -9.96 -4.14
N LEU A 84 -5.82 -11.08 -3.62
CA LEU A 84 -5.04 -12.31 -3.54
C LEU A 84 -5.68 -13.35 -4.45
N ALA A 85 -4.93 -13.84 -5.42
CA ALA A 85 -5.47 -14.70 -6.46
C ALA A 85 -5.20 -16.18 -6.17
N GLY A 86 -6.05 -17.00 -6.76
CA GLY A 86 -5.81 -18.43 -6.84
C GLY A 86 -5.95 -19.17 -5.53
N HIS A 87 -5.26 -20.29 -5.46
CA HIS A 87 -5.34 -21.19 -4.31
C HIS A 87 -4.72 -20.61 -3.05
N HIS A 88 -3.98 -19.53 -3.19
CA HIS A 88 -3.36 -18.89 -2.01
C HIS A 88 -4.40 -18.38 -1.02
N VAL A 89 -5.62 -18.14 -1.49
CA VAL A 89 -6.71 -17.74 -0.60
C VAL A 89 -6.94 -18.78 0.49
N PHE A 90 -6.85 -20.06 0.14
CA PHE A 90 -7.07 -21.13 1.11
C PHE A 90 -6.02 -21.12 2.21
N HIS A 91 -4.79 -20.81 1.87
CA HIS A 91 -3.74 -20.70 2.88
C HIS A 91 -3.92 -19.46 3.75
N HIS A 92 -4.35 -18.41 3.16
CA HIS A 92 -4.63 -17.19 3.93
C HIS A 92 -5.70 -17.41 4.99
N UNK A 93 -6.55 -18.16 4.64
CA UNK A 93 -7.51 -18.35 5.36
C UNK A 93 -7.37 -19.38 6.15
N GLY A 94 -6.54 -20.30 6.04
CA GLY A 94 -6.31 -21.55 6.72
C GLY A 94 -7.38 -22.59 6.52
N ALA A 95 -7.98 -22.56 5.36
CA ALA A 95 -9.10 -23.44 5.06
C ALA A 95 -8.63 -24.87 4.79
N GLY A 96 -9.54 -25.84 5.01
CA GLY A 96 -9.28 -27.23 4.67
C GLY A 96 -8.20 -27.87 5.51
N GLY A 97 -8.04 -27.44 6.75
CA GLY A 97 -7.04 -28.03 7.63
C GLY A 97 -5.63 -27.55 7.40
N LYS A 98 -5.45 -26.62 6.46
CA LYS A 98 -4.13 -26.08 6.20
C LYS A 98 -3.72 -25.11 7.30
N PRO A 99 -2.45 -25.02 7.63
CA PRO A 99 -2.01 -23.97 8.55
C PRO A 99 -2.31 -22.61 7.97
N GLN A 100 -2.75 -21.69 8.82
CA GLN A 100 -3.03 -20.34 8.37
C GLN A 100 -1.71 -19.61 8.14
N ARG A 101 -1.53 -19.16 6.91
CA ARG A 101 -0.36 -18.37 6.54
C ARG A 101 -0.89 -17.07 5.95
N ARG A 102 -0.92 -16.04 6.76
CA ARG A 102 -1.49 -14.78 6.32
C ARG A 102 -0.60 -14.15 5.26
N ILE A 103 -1.21 -13.81 4.15
CA ILE A 103 -0.49 -13.27 3.00
C ILE A 103 -0.76 -11.78 2.84
N ILE A 104 -2.01 -11.38 3.11
CA ILE A 104 -2.39 -9.96 3.05
C ILE A 104 -2.88 -9.55 4.44
N PRO A 105 -2.90 -8.25 4.72
CA PRO A 105 -3.29 -7.81 6.06
C PRO A 105 -4.74 -8.13 6.36
N GLN A 106 -5.02 -8.38 7.62
CA GLN A 106 -6.36 -8.67 8.09
C GLN A 106 -6.52 -7.98 9.44
N GLY A 107 -7.53 -7.14 9.54
CA GLY A 107 -7.71 -6.35 10.74
C GLY A 107 -6.85 -5.10 10.70
N SER A 108 -6.10 -4.84 11.77
CA SER A 108 -5.29 -3.64 11.82
C SER A 108 -4.13 -3.69 10.81
N ILE A 109 -3.68 -2.53 10.42
CA ILE A 109 -2.61 -2.42 9.42
C ILE A 109 -1.26 -2.49 10.14
N PRO A 110 -0.39 -3.43 9.74
CA PRO A 110 0.93 -3.51 10.38
C PRO A 110 1.78 -2.25 10.12
N PRO A 111 2.73 -1.97 11.02
CA PRO A 111 3.52 -0.74 10.88
C PRO A 111 4.24 -0.58 9.55
N LYS A 112 4.81 -1.63 9.00
CA LYS A 112 5.50 -1.53 7.72
C LYS A 112 4.55 -1.09 6.61
N LEU A 113 3.34 -1.64 6.61
CA LEU A 113 2.36 -1.25 5.62
C LEU A 113 1.87 0.17 5.86
N GLY A 114 1.68 0.54 7.11
CA GLY A 114 1.31 1.91 7.44
C GLY A 114 2.34 2.90 6.94
N ASN A 115 3.62 2.58 7.11
CA ASN A 115 4.69 3.43 6.60
C ASN A 115 4.67 3.51 5.07
N ALA A 116 4.42 2.38 4.41
CA ALA A 116 4.36 2.36 2.95
C ALA A 116 3.24 3.27 2.44
N ILE A 117 2.09 3.22 3.11
CA ILE A 117 0.96 4.08 2.74
C ILE A 117 1.32 5.54 2.98
N ARG A 118 1.89 5.84 4.15
CA ARG A 118 2.25 7.20 4.51
C ARG A 118 3.24 7.80 3.51
N LEU A 119 4.22 7.02 3.07
CA LEU A 119 5.19 7.49 2.09
C LEU A 119 4.52 7.83 0.76
N GLY A 120 3.45 7.13 0.42
CA GLY A 120 2.68 7.45 -0.77
C GLY A 120 2.06 8.82 -0.70
N PHE A 121 1.72 9.28 0.51
CA PHE A 121 1.17 10.62 0.69
C PHE A 121 2.26 11.68 0.76
N VAL A 122 3.39 11.34 1.35
CA VAL A 122 4.47 12.34 1.55
C VAL A 122 5.04 12.80 0.21
N SER A 123 5.31 11.87 -0.71
CA SER A 123 5.95 12.23 -1.97
C SER A 123 5.13 13.22 -2.80
N PRO A 124 3.84 12.96 -3.06
CA PRO A 124 3.06 13.94 -3.81
C PRO A 124 2.92 15.27 -3.10
N PHE A 125 2.82 15.23 -1.75
CA PHE A 125 2.71 16.47 -0.98
C PHE A 125 3.95 17.34 -1.16
N ARG A 126 5.13 16.72 -1.07
CA ARG A 126 6.37 17.45 -1.24
C ARG A 126 6.46 18.07 -2.63
N GLU A 127 6.08 17.31 -3.64
CA GLU A 127 6.11 17.82 -5.01
C GLU A 127 5.16 18.99 -5.19
N ARG A 128 3.97 18.91 -4.62
CA ARG A 128 3.00 20.00 -4.73
C ARG A 128 3.48 21.26 -4.03
N VAL A 129 3.97 21.13 -2.81
CA VAL A 129 4.43 22.28 -2.05
C VAL A 129 5.63 22.92 -2.76
N LYS A 130 6.55 22.11 -3.25
CA LYS A 130 7.72 22.61 -3.95
C LYS A 130 7.33 23.34 -5.22
N GLY A 131 6.36 22.80 -5.95
CA GLY A 131 5.92 23.42 -7.19
C GLY A 131 5.14 24.70 -7.00
N GLU A 132 4.59 24.94 -5.81
CA GLU A 132 3.82 26.13 -5.52
C GLU A 132 4.66 27.27 -4.93
N LYS A 133 5.91 27.05 -4.70
CA LYS A 133 6.79 28.11 -4.18
C LYS A 133 6.95 29.20 -5.20
N PRO A 134 6.98 30.47 -4.73
CA PRO A 134 7.23 31.59 -5.64
C PRO A 134 8.54 31.51 -6.37
#